data_d3856a503ef7c63aad2aba13276cad70
#
_entry.id   d3856a503ef7c63aad2aba13276cad70
#
_cell.length_a   1.000
_cell.length_b   1.000
_cell.length_c   1.000
_cell.angle_alpha   90.00
_cell.angle_beta   90.00
_cell.angle_gamma   90.00
#
_symmetry.space_group_name_H-M   'P 1'
#
loop_
_entity.id
_entity.type
_entity.pdbx_description
1 polymer ?
#
loop_
_entity_poly.entity_id
_entity_poly.type
_entity_poly.pdbx_seq_one_letter_code
_entity_poly.pdbx_strand_id
1 'polypeptide(L)'
;PGILCRSNLRAKEKTGGYSLCEVTPDSIFIYEHKIGNVPTRKGAYSMTGMNYPKSNAGYPRPDYSVNKEFPQVSEQWLVRSGYEIFSSPAYWDKKVYVGDDSGAISCYSATDGRKLWSFKSDMRIIGTPAADKNVVVFGSADMNIYGLNASDGRLLWKINTEAPILGAVTIRNGIAYIGGSDHKFRAIDIKSGTVVWSYDGVEGYIETKPLVYNNLVIFGAWDKNLYALDKKTGKEVWKWHEGKPGRFYSAAAVWPVAANGKVFIADPERALTTIDASTGKTVWRTKESMVRETVGLSEDKRRIYSKTMNDSVVCYSATTNFPEKIWASNVGFGYEHAPSMPVEKEGVVFGSTKNGLMFGLDALTGKVLWKHKVGNSLISTLVPLSKNKCLFTATGGEIGLLVIDYKI
;
A
#
# COMPACT_ATOMS: atom_id res chain seq x y z
N PRO A 1 -26.26 9.36 -11.25
CA PRO A 1 -24.92 9.31 -10.70
C PRO A 1 -24.02 10.21 -11.55
N GLY A 2 -23.44 11.27 -10.92
CA GLY A 2 -22.55 12.18 -11.60
C GLY A 2 -21.13 11.62 -11.68
N ILE A 3 -20.52 11.66 -12.84
CA ILE A 3 -19.09 11.35 -13.03
C ILE A 3 -18.33 12.68 -12.91
N LEU A 4 -17.47 12.80 -11.90
CA LEU A 4 -16.52 13.91 -11.80
C LEU A 4 -15.44 13.75 -12.88
N CYS A 5 -15.57 14.48 -13.98
CA CYS A 5 -14.46 14.65 -14.92
C CYS A 5 -13.55 15.78 -14.44
N ARG A 6 -12.26 15.49 -14.29
CA ARG A 6 -11.25 16.54 -14.07
C ARG A 6 -11.29 17.49 -15.25
N SER A 7 -11.75 18.72 -15.02
CA SER A 7 -11.58 19.79 -15.99
C SER A 7 -10.10 20.04 -16.21
N ASN A 8 -9.75 20.36 -17.47
CA ASN A 8 -8.38 20.54 -17.91
C ASN A 8 -7.66 21.62 -17.06
N LEU A 9 -6.76 21.22 -16.17
CA LEU A 9 -5.99 22.08 -15.28
C LEU A 9 -5.09 23.11 -16.01
N ARG A 10 -5.05 23.10 -17.34
CA ARG A 10 -4.31 24.04 -18.20
C ARG A 10 -5.15 25.23 -18.66
N ALA A 11 -6.45 25.24 -18.40
CA ALA A 11 -7.29 26.40 -18.72
C ALA A 11 -6.99 27.56 -17.78
N LYS A 12 -6.91 28.77 -18.33
CA LYS A 12 -6.71 30.01 -17.54
C LYS A 12 -7.81 30.25 -16.50
N GLU A 13 -8.98 29.66 -16.69
CA GLU A 13 -10.10 29.68 -15.76
C GLU A 13 -10.02 28.49 -14.81
N LYS A 14 -9.69 28.74 -13.57
CA LYS A 14 -9.54 27.73 -12.48
C LYS A 14 -10.87 27.29 -11.86
N THR A 15 -11.99 27.41 -12.55
CA THR A 15 -13.29 26.96 -12.05
C THR A 15 -13.44 25.45 -12.29
N GLY A 16 -13.61 24.71 -11.21
CA GLY A 16 -13.98 23.30 -11.27
C GLY A 16 -15.34 23.07 -11.94
N GLY A 17 -15.50 21.96 -12.63
CA GLY A 17 -16.74 21.56 -13.25
C GLY A 17 -16.96 20.06 -13.13
N TYR A 18 -18.18 19.63 -13.40
CA TYR A 18 -18.55 18.22 -13.48
C TYR A 18 -19.47 17.97 -14.67
N SER A 19 -19.51 16.74 -15.14
CA SER A 19 -20.46 16.34 -16.17
C SER A 19 -21.60 15.57 -15.53
N LEU A 20 -22.83 15.94 -15.93
CA LEU A 20 -24.05 15.18 -15.63
C LEU A 20 -24.37 14.31 -16.83
N CYS A 21 -24.61 13.02 -16.60
CA CYS A 21 -25.14 12.11 -17.60
C CYS A 21 -26.61 11.79 -17.25
N GLU A 22 -27.51 12.18 -18.14
CA GLU A 22 -28.90 11.75 -18.09
C GLU A 22 -29.07 10.55 -19.02
N VAL A 23 -29.54 9.43 -18.50
CA VAL A 23 -29.72 8.20 -19.25
C VAL A 23 -31.25 7.96 -19.37
N THR A 24 -31.73 7.97 -20.59
CA THR A 24 -33.09 7.56 -20.93
C THR A 24 -33.09 6.17 -21.59
N PRO A 25 -34.23 5.53 -21.84
CA PRO A 25 -34.24 4.21 -22.48
C PRO A 25 -33.58 4.16 -23.87
N ASP A 26 -33.52 5.29 -24.58
CA ASP A 26 -33.04 5.39 -25.95
C ASP A 26 -31.85 6.35 -26.17
N SER A 27 -31.47 7.08 -25.14
CA SER A 27 -30.42 8.11 -25.30
C SER A 27 -29.63 8.37 -24.03
N ILE A 28 -28.38 8.84 -24.21
CA ILE A 28 -27.54 9.39 -23.14
C ILE A 28 -27.27 10.85 -23.47
N PHE A 29 -27.60 11.76 -22.55
CA PHE A 29 -27.30 13.17 -22.66
C PHE A 29 -26.18 13.54 -21.70
N ILE A 30 -25.21 14.30 -22.20
CA ILE A 30 -24.08 14.78 -21.39
C ILE A 30 -24.18 16.30 -21.27
N TYR A 31 -24.21 16.75 -20.01
CA TYR A 31 -24.22 18.17 -19.66
C TYR A 31 -22.90 18.52 -18.96
N GLU A 32 -22.26 19.59 -19.37
CA GLU A 32 -21.14 20.17 -18.63
C GLU A 32 -21.68 21.21 -17.65
N HIS A 33 -21.32 21.08 -16.40
CA HIS A 33 -21.66 22.03 -15.34
C HIS A 33 -20.40 22.63 -14.78
N LYS A 34 -20.16 23.90 -15.02
CA LYS A 34 -19.14 24.70 -14.33
C LYS A 34 -19.75 25.22 -13.02
N ILE A 35 -19.01 25.15 -11.92
CA ILE A 35 -19.50 25.65 -10.61
C ILE A 35 -19.91 27.13 -10.75
N GLY A 36 -21.13 27.46 -10.35
CA GLY A 36 -21.71 28.79 -10.46
C GLY A 36 -22.43 29.11 -11.78
N ASN A 37 -22.47 28.17 -12.75
CA ASN A 37 -23.17 28.36 -14.02
C ASN A 37 -24.28 27.34 -14.24
N VAL A 38 -25.22 27.65 -15.12
CA VAL A 38 -26.25 26.69 -15.56
C VAL A 38 -25.61 25.58 -16.39
N PRO A 39 -26.01 24.30 -16.22
CA PRO A 39 -25.52 23.20 -17.03
C PRO A 39 -25.75 23.42 -18.52
N THR A 40 -24.71 23.17 -19.33
CA THR A 40 -24.80 23.29 -20.78
C THR A 40 -24.72 21.90 -21.39
N ARG A 41 -25.68 21.56 -22.26
CA ARG A 41 -25.69 20.30 -23.00
C ARG A 41 -24.51 20.25 -23.97
N LYS A 42 -23.63 19.27 -23.82
CA LYS A 42 -22.41 19.09 -24.65
C LYS A 42 -22.54 17.99 -25.67
N GLY A 43 -23.38 17.02 -25.43
CA GLY A 43 -23.57 15.88 -26.35
C GLY A 43 -24.83 15.10 -26.07
N ALA A 44 -25.26 14.37 -27.08
CA ALA A 44 -26.28 13.35 -26.99
C ALA A 44 -25.86 12.14 -27.81
N TYR A 45 -26.03 10.96 -27.25
CA TYR A 45 -25.78 9.69 -27.91
C TYR A 45 -27.08 8.92 -27.96
N SER A 46 -27.56 8.58 -29.18
CA SER A 46 -28.71 7.69 -29.33
C SER A 46 -28.28 6.26 -29.03
N MET A 47 -29.06 5.58 -28.24
CA MET A 47 -28.93 4.13 -28.00
C MET A 47 -29.86 3.31 -28.91
N THR A 48 -30.74 3.94 -29.66
CA THR A 48 -31.59 3.29 -30.65
C THR A 48 -30.75 2.70 -31.78
N GLY A 49 -30.91 1.40 -32.03
CA GLY A 49 -30.14 0.68 -33.06
C GLY A 49 -28.72 0.25 -32.66
N MET A 50 -28.27 0.57 -31.49
CA MET A 50 -27.08 -0.07 -30.94
C MET A 50 -27.44 -1.50 -30.53
N ASN A 51 -27.05 -2.46 -31.36
CA ASN A 51 -26.93 -3.84 -30.93
C ASN A 51 -25.79 -3.93 -29.93
N TYR A 52 -26.07 -3.60 -28.66
CA TYR A 52 -25.18 -4.05 -27.62
C TYR A 52 -25.14 -5.57 -27.74
N PRO A 53 -23.98 -6.20 -27.96
CA PRO A 53 -23.90 -7.62 -27.78
C PRO A 53 -24.47 -7.84 -26.36
N LYS A 54 -25.57 -8.57 -26.25
CA LYS A 54 -26.02 -9.12 -24.98
C LYS A 54 -24.91 -10.06 -24.55
N SER A 55 -23.85 -9.48 -24.03
CA SER A 55 -22.81 -10.25 -23.40
C SER A 55 -23.47 -10.79 -22.14
N ASN A 56 -23.98 -12.01 -22.23
CA ASN A 56 -24.21 -12.84 -21.06
C ASN A 56 -22.88 -13.19 -20.35
N ALA A 57 -21.78 -12.64 -20.81
CA ALA A 57 -20.53 -12.59 -20.09
C ALA A 57 -20.74 -11.64 -18.89
N GLY A 58 -21.24 -12.17 -17.79
CA GLY A 58 -21.10 -11.54 -16.49
C GLY A 58 -19.64 -11.16 -16.26
N TYR A 59 -19.38 -10.29 -15.31
CA TYR A 59 -18.00 -10.01 -14.89
C TYR A 59 -17.23 -11.33 -14.79
N PRO A 60 -15.99 -11.41 -15.35
CA PRO A 60 -15.21 -12.63 -15.32
C PRO A 60 -15.10 -13.11 -13.86
N ARG A 61 -15.67 -14.29 -13.62
CA ARG A 61 -15.57 -14.91 -12.30
C ARG A 61 -14.10 -15.26 -12.04
N PRO A 62 -13.62 -15.18 -10.78
CA PRO A 62 -12.28 -15.61 -10.46
C PRO A 62 -12.05 -17.06 -10.88
N ASP A 63 -10.94 -17.31 -11.57
CA ASP A 63 -10.48 -18.65 -11.84
C ASP A 63 -9.65 -19.15 -10.65
N TYR A 64 -10.18 -20.13 -9.96
CA TYR A 64 -9.55 -20.78 -8.80
C TYR A 64 -8.81 -22.07 -9.15
N SER A 65 -8.55 -22.36 -10.43
CA SER A 65 -7.88 -23.59 -10.85
C SER A 65 -6.51 -23.78 -10.19
N VAL A 66 -5.77 -22.69 -10.00
CA VAL A 66 -4.48 -22.68 -9.31
C VAL A 66 -4.55 -23.22 -7.88
N ASN A 67 -5.67 -23.09 -7.18
CA ASN A 67 -5.82 -23.60 -5.81
C ASN A 67 -5.82 -25.14 -5.78
N LYS A 68 -6.21 -25.76 -6.90
CA LYS A 68 -6.17 -27.24 -7.04
C LYS A 68 -4.77 -27.75 -7.27
N GLU A 69 -3.89 -26.93 -7.87
CA GLU A 69 -2.48 -27.27 -8.07
C GLU A 69 -1.68 -27.20 -6.76
N PHE A 70 -2.17 -26.42 -5.79
CA PHE A 70 -1.54 -26.20 -4.49
C PHE A 70 -2.51 -26.50 -3.34
N PRO A 71 -3.00 -27.73 -3.18
CA PRO A 71 -4.02 -28.11 -2.18
C PRO A 71 -3.54 -27.97 -0.74
N GLN A 72 -2.24 -27.79 -0.51
CA GLN A 72 -1.64 -27.55 0.80
C GLN A 72 -1.94 -26.12 1.35
N VAL A 73 -2.56 -25.23 0.56
CA VAL A 73 -2.91 -23.86 0.99
C VAL A 73 -4.42 -23.72 1.12
N SER A 74 -4.86 -23.22 2.24
CA SER A 74 -6.28 -22.95 2.51
C SER A 74 -6.45 -21.72 3.40
N GLU A 75 -7.66 -21.14 3.41
CA GLU A 75 -8.05 -20.11 4.37
C GLU A 75 -8.47 -20.78 5.69
N GLN A 76 -7.73 -20.53 6.77
CA GLN A 76 -8.18 -20.93 8.11
C GLN A 76 -9.46 -20.19 8.50
N TRP A 77 -9.53 -18.92 8.16
CA TRP A 77 -10.73 -18.10 8.25
C TRP A 77 -10.69 -16.98 7.19
N LEU A 78 -11.87 -16.57 6.76
CA LEU A 78 -12.09 -15.49 5.81
C LEU A 78 -13.33 -14.70 6.22
N VAL A 79 -13.20 -13.40 6.40
CA VAL A 79 -14.31 -12.49 6.71
C VAL A 79 -14.34 -11.34 5.70
N ARG A 80 -15.48 -10.67 5.59
CA ARG A 80 -15.66 -9.51 4.72
C ARG A 80 -16.15 -8.32 5.51
N SER A 81 -15.52 -7.16 5.31
CA SER A 81 -15.92 -5.90 5.95
C SER A 81 -17.23 -5.34 5.37
N GLY A 82 -17.52 -5.64 4.10
CA GLY A 82 -18.58 -5.02 3.31
C GLY A 82 -18.16 -3.72 2.63
N TYR A 83 -16.94 -3.25 2.88
CA TYR A 83 -16.35 -2.03 2.31
C TYR A 83 -14.96 -2.33 1.76
N GLU A 84 -14.47 -1.48 0.85
CA GLU A 84 -13.13 -1.61 0.28
C GLU A 84 -12.05 -1.44 1.36
N ILE A 85 -10.98 -2.22 1.26
CA ILE A 85 -9.82 -2.18 2.15
C ILE A 85 -8.57 -1.92 1.33
N PHE A 86 -7.96 -0.76 1.50
CA PHE A 86 -6.68 -0.40 0.86
C PHE A 86 -5.48 -0.64 1.77
N SER A 87 -5.71 -0.69 3.08
CA SER A 87 -4.68 -0.91 4.08
C SER A 87 -4.20 -2.37 4.11
N SER A 88 -2.92 -2.58 4.36
CA SER A 88 -2.44 -3.88 4.83
C SER A 88 -2.92 -4.13 6.26
N PRO A 89 -3.06 -5.39 6.70
CA PRO A 89 -3.42 -5.65 8.08
C PRO A 89 -2.26 -5.29 9.03
N ALA A 90 -2.56 -4.71 10.18
CA ALA A 90 -1.60 -4.63 11.27
C ALA A 90 -1.82 -5.78 12.25
N TYR A 91 -0.75 -6.37 12.75
CA TYR A 91 -0.81 -7.47 13.70
C TYR A 91 -0.06 -7.13 14.98
N TRP A 92 -0.74 -7.32 16.13
CA TRP A 92 -0.14 -7.18 17.44
C TRP A 92 -0.95 -8.02 18.46
N ASP A 93 -0.27 -8.75 19.31
CA ASP A 93 -0.85 -9.51 20.41
C ASP A 93 -2.08 -10.38 20.00
N LYS A 94 -1.91 -11.23 18.98
CA LYS A 94 -2.95 -12.12 18.43
C LYS A 94 -4.20 -11.38 17.91
N LYS A 95 -4.09 -10.10 17.62
CA LYS A 95 -5.15 -9.26 17.05
C LYS A 95 -4.72 -8.70 15.70
N VAL A 96 -5.70 -8.52 14.83
CA VAL A 96 -5.54 -7.96 13.48
C VAL A 96 -6.35 -6.68 13.40
N TYR A 97 -5.72 -5.58 13.01
CA TYR A 97 -6.34 -4.26 12.88
C TYR A 97 -6.39 -3.86 11.41
N VAL A 98 -7.57 -3.47 10.94
CA VAL A 98 -7.81 -3.15 9.52
C VAL A 98 -8.69 -1.92 9.43
N GLY A 99 -8.23 -0.92 8.67
CA GLY A 99 -9.03 0.25 8.28
C GLY A 99 -9.74 0.01 6.95
N ASP A 100 -10.95 0.54 6.78
CA ASP A 100 -11.73 0.41 5.55
C ASP A 100 -12.24 1.75 5.00
N ASP A 101 -12.83 1.70 3.80
CA ASP A 101 -13.33 2.86 3.07
C ASP A 101 -14.56 3.51 3.73
N SER A 102 -15.25 2.81 4.63
CA SER A 102 -16.31 3.41 5.41
C SER A 102 -15.78 4.37 6.49
N GLY A 103 -14.49 4.28 6.84
CA GLY A 103 -13.85 4.99 7.96
C GLY A 103 -13.87 4.18 9.26
N ALA A 104 -14.21 2.90 9.20
CA ALA A 104 -14.08 2.03 10.36
C ALA A 104 -12.67 1.45 10.44
N ILE A 105 -12.08 1.49 11.64
CA ILE A 105 -11.00 0.59 12.02
C ILE A 105 -11.58 -0.52 12.87
N SER A 106 -11.36 -1.75 12.45
CA SER A 106 -11.89 -2.94 13.10
C SER A 106 -10.77 -3.83 13.61
N CYS A 107 -10.97 -4.43 14.77
CA CYS A 107 -10.07 -5.41 15.35
C CYS A 107 -10.69 -6.80 15.26
N TYR A 108 -9.89 -7.75 14.79
CA TYR A 108 -10.27 -9.16 14.66
C TYR A 108 -9.32 -10.05 15.47
N SER A 109 -9.84 -11.15 15.98
CA SER A 109 -9.00 -12.22 16.53
C SER A 109 -8.20 -12.88 15.40
N ALA A 110 -6.89 -12.95 15.54
CA ALA A 110 -6.04 -13.63 14.55
C ALA A 110 -6.25 -15.15 14.54
N THR A 111 -6.89 -15.71 15.57
CA THR A 111 -7.10 -17.15 15.69
C THR A 111 -8.27 -17.64 14.84
N ASP A 112 -9.38 -16.90 14.84
CA ASP A 112 -10.66 -17.34 14.27
C ASP A 112 -11.37 -16.28 13.40
N GLY A 113 -10.77 -15.10 13.23
CA GLY A 113 -11.34 -14.01 12.43
C GLY A 113 -12.53 -13.30 13.05
N ARG A 114 -12.91 -13.63 14.31
CA ARG A 114 -14.03 -12.99 15.00
C ARG A 114 -13.73 -11.52 15.26
N LYS A 115 -14.66 -10.63 14.87
CA LYS A 115 -14.56 -9.19 15.17
C LYS A 115 -14.68 -8.97 16.68
N LEU A 116 -13.70 -8.29 17.26
CA LEU A 116 -13.61 -8.01 18.70
C LEU A 116 -14.20 -6.65 19.02
N TRP A 117 -13.86 -5.64 18.23
CA TRP A 117 -14.36 -4.27 18.35
C TRP A 117 -14.21 -3.51 17.04
N SER A 118 -14.85 -2.37 16.93
CA SER A 118 -14.71 -1.42 15.84
C SER A 118 -14.84 0.00 16.37
N PHE A 119 -14.05 0.92 15.78
CA PHE A 119 -14.14 2.35 16.02
C PHE A 119 -14.42 3.03 14.67
N LYS A 120 -15.18 4.13 14.67
CA LYS A 120 -15.59 4.85 13.46
C LYS A 120 -14.99 6.25 13.46
N SER A 121 -14.18 6.57 12.43
CA SER A 121 -13.80 7.93 12.05
C SER A 121 -14.80 8.50 11.04
N ASP A 122 -14.74 9.81 10.79
CA ASP A 122 -15.73 10.48 9.93
C ASP A 122 -15.51 10.22 8.42
N MET A 123 -14.31 9.79 8.02
CA MET A 123 -13.93 9.53 6.64
C MET A 123 -13.09 8.24 6.53
N ARG A 124 -12.86 7.80 5.30
CA ARG A 124 -12.11 6.57 4.97
C ARG A 124 -10.73 6.47 5.61
N ILE A 125 -10.31 5.24 5.89
CA ILE A 125 -8.98 4.88 6.39
C ILE A 125 -8.27 4.11 5.28
N ILE A 126 -7.29 4.74 4.63
CA ILE A 126 -6.52 4.18 3.51
C ILE A 126 -5.17 3.67 3.98
N GLY A 127 -4.49 4.45 4.84
CA GLY A 127 -3.17 4.12 5.36
C GLY A 127 -3.17 2.86 6.23
N THR A 128 -2.10 2.09 6.13
CA THR A 128 -1.90 0.92 6.99
C THR A 128 -1.72 1.36 8.44
N PRO A 129 -2.55 0.88 9.38
CA PRO A 129 -2.38 1.17 10.81
C PRO A 129 -1.14 0.47 11.37
N ALA A 130 -0.71 0.88 12.55
CA ALA A 130 0.30 0.15 13.33
C ALA A 130 -0.13 0.00 14.77
N ALA A 131 0.30 -1.09 15.42
CA ALA A 131 -0.01 -1.36 16.82
C ALA A 131 1.24 -1.77 17.60
N ASP A 132 1.39 -1.23 18.80
CA ASP A 132 2.45 -1.56 19.77
C ASP A 132 2.01 -1.14 21.18
N LYS A 133 2.46 -1.87 22.20
CA LYS A 133 2.23 -1.54 23.61
C LYS A 133 0.78 -1.19 23.94
N ASN A 134 -0.15 -1.97 23.42
CA ASN A 134 -1.59 -1.79 23.58
C ASN A 134 -2.18 -0.49 23.00
N VAL A 135 -1.50 0.13 22.05
CA VAL A 135 -2.01 1.29 21.31
C VAL A 135 -2.03 0.99 19.80
N VAL A 136 -3.14 1.30 19.13
CA VAL A 136 -3.26 1.29 17.68
C VAL A 136 -3.25 2.74 17.18
N VAL A 137 -2.38 3.04 16.22
CA VAL A 137 -2.27 4.36 15.60
C VAL A 137 -2.62 4.27 14.13
N PHE A 138 -3.44 5.20 13.63
CA PHE A 138 -3.80 5.32 12.23
C PHE A 138 -4.13 6.75 11.83
N GLY A 139 -4.02 7.06 10.54
CA GLY A 139 -4.50 8.29 9.92
C GLY A 139 -5.84 8.07 9.23
N SER A 140 -6.63 9.12 9.14
CA SER A 140 -7.92 9.13 8.42
C SER A 140 -8.00 10.29 7.44
N ALA A 141 -8.81 10.12 6.41
CA ALA A 141 -9.12 11.18 5.46
C ALA A 141 -9.94 12.33 6.08
N ASP A 142 -10.43 12.17 7.30
CA ASP A 142 -11.09 13.23 8.08
C ASP A 142 -10.14 14.25 8.71
N MET A 143 -8.89 14.27 8.25
CA MET A 143 -7.85 15.19 8.73
C MET A 143 -7.47 14.96 10.20
N ASN A 144 -7.43 13.69 10.63
CA ASN A 144 -7.00 13.35 11.98
C ASN A 144 -6.06 12.15 12.02
N ILE A 145 -5.22 12.15 13.06
CA ILE A 145 -4.45 10.98 13.50
C ILE A 145 -5.06 10.52 14.82
N TYR A 146 -5.27 9.22 14.93
CA TYR A 146 -5.93 8.59 16.08
C TYR A 146 -5.01 7.62 16.79
N GLY A 147 -5.10 7.60 18.12
CA GLY A 147 -4.58 6.55 18.97
C GLY A 147 -5.72 5.90 19.76
N LEU A 148 -5.88 4.59 19.59
CA LEU A 148 -6.89 3.80 20.30
C LEU A 148 -6.25 2.79 21.21
N ASN A 149 -6.95 2.43 22.27
CA ASN A 149 -6.60 1.25 23.06
C ASN A 149 -6.78 -0.01 22.19
N ALA A 150 -5.72 -0.79 22.02
CA ALA A 150 -5.71 -1.96 21.16
C ALA A 150 -6.61 -3.11 21.66
N SER A 151 -6.95 -3.14 22.95
CA SER A 151 -7.75 -4.21 23.53
C SER A 151 -9.25 -4.02 23.33
N ASP A 152 -9.74 -2.77 23.40
CA ASP A 152 -11.17 -2.45 23.43
C ASP A 152 -11.62 -1.40 22.40
N GLY A 153 -10.68 -0.77 21.67
CA GLY A 153 -10.95 0.24 20.65
C GLY A 153 -11.31 1.62 21.19
N ARG A 154 -11.20 1.84 22.51
CA ARG A 154 -11.49 3.15 23.11
C ARG A 154 -10.50 4.21 22.65
N LEU A 155 -10.98 5.39 22.31
CA LEU A 155 -10.15 6.55 21.96
C LEU A 155 -9.27 6.95 23.14
N LEU A 156 -7.96 6.99 22.91
CA LEU A 156 -6.96 7.50 23.86
C LEU A 156 -6.64 8.96 23.55
N TRP A 157 -6.37 9.27 22.30
CA TRP A 157 -6.03 10.59 21.85
C TRP A 157 -6.36 10.78 20.36
N LYS A 158 -6.50 12.03 19.95
CA LYS A 158 -6.76 12.47 18.58
C LYS A 158 -5.94 13.72 18.30
N ILE A 159 -5.29 13.79 17.14
CA ILE A 159 -4.54 14.94 16.66
C ILE A 159 -5.21 15.45 15.39
N ASN A 160 -5.65 16.71 15.40
CA ASN A 160 -6.17 17.37 14.21
C ASN A 160 -5.02 17.80 13.29
N THR A 161 -5.22 17.68 12.00
CA THR A 161 -4.27 18.05 10.95
C THR A 161 -4.93 18.98 9.93
N GLU A 162 -4.12 19.60 9.06
CA GLU A 162 -4.62 20.59 8.09
C GLU A 162 -5.12 19.96 6.78
N ALA A 163 -4.84 18.66 6.58
CA ALA A 163 -5.26 17.89 5.40
C ALA A 163 -5.38 16.39 5.74
N PRO A 164 -5.97 15.56 4.85
CA PRO A 164 -6.12 14.12 5.05
C PRO A 164 -4.80 13.41 5.39
N ILE A 165 -4.89 12.40 6.24
CA ILE A 165 -3.75 11.53 6.59
C ILE A 165 -3.96 10.17 5.94
N LEU A 166 -3.29 9.95 4.83
CA LEU A 166 -3.40 8.74 4.00
C LEU A 166 -2.17 7.84 4.13
N GLY A 167 -1.11 8.32 4.79
CA GLY A 167 0.14 7.61 4.98
C GLY A 167 0.01 6.43 5.94
N ALA A 168 0.82 5.39 5.68
CA ALA A 168 0.95 4.27 6.59
C ALA A 168 1.77 4.67 7.84
N VAL A 169 1.47 4.02 8.97
CA VAL A 169 2.15 4.28 10.24
C VAL A 169 3.29 3.27 10.44
N THR A 170 4.42 3.75 10.96
CA THR A 170 5.47 2.88 11.52
C THR A 170 5.66 3.23 13.00
N ILE A 171 5.57 2.23 13.88
CA ILE A 171 5.89 2.41 15.30
C ILE A 171 7.24 1.79 15.62
N ARG A 172 8.09 2.55 16.32
CA ARG A 172 9.38 2.04 16.82
C ARG A 172 9.68 2.63 18.19
N ASN A 173 9.91 1.78 19.18
CA ASN A 173 10.25 2.16 20.55
C ASN A 173 9.22 3.11 21.20
N GLY A 174 7.93 2.94 20.90
CA GLY A 174 6.86 3.76 21.45
C GLY A 174 6.64 5.10 20.73
N ILE A 175 7.33 5.34 19.60
CA ILE A 175 7.12 6.50 18.75
C ILE A 175 6.47 6.05 17.43
N ALA A 176 5.37 6.68 17.06
CA ALA A 176 4.73 6.55 15.74
C ALA A 176 5.29 7.59 14.77
N TYR A 177 5.65 7.16 13.59
CA TYR A 177 6.11 8.00 12.48
C TYR A 177 5.06 7.95 11.37
N ILE A 178 4.56 9.12 10.95
CA ILE A 178 3.49 9.22 9.96
C ILE A 178 3.61 10.52 9.16
N GLY A 179 3.37 10.41 7.86
CA GLY A 179 3.24 11.55 6.96
C GLY A 179 1.78 11.84 6.60
N GLY A 180 1.51 13.06 6.15
CA GLY A 180 0.18 13.50 5.76
C GLY A 180 0.12 14.23 4.44
N SER A 181 -1.10 14.49 3.97
CA SER A 181 -1.36 15.33 2.80
C SER A 181 -1.19 16.83 3.12
N ASP A 182 -1.02 17.18 4.38
CA ASP A 182 -0.66 18.52 4.86
C ASP A 182 0.84 18.82 4.73
N HIS A 183 1.58 17.98 4.00
CA HIS A 183 3.02 18.12 3.74
C HIS A 183 3.89 18.03 5.00
N LYS A 184 3.35 17.53 6.11
CA LYS A 184 4.08 17.38 7.37
C LYS A 184 4.36 15.91 7.66
N PHE A 185 5.56 15.66 8.15
CA PHE A 185 5.95 14.37 8.68
C PHE A 185 6.14 14.46 10.19
N ARG A 186 5.57 13.53 10.97
CA ARG A 186 5.48 13.64 12.43
C ARG A 186 6.03 12.42 13.13
N ALA A 187 6.67 12.66 14.29
CA ALA A 187 6.92 11.67 15.31
C ALA A 187 6.01 11.94 16.51
N ILE A 188 5.29 10.92 16.96
CA ILE A 188 4.24 11.02 17.96
C ILE A 188 4.51 9.98 19.05
N ASP A 189 4.56 10.36 20.31
CA ASP A 189 4.55 9.42 21.42
C ASP A 189 3.19 8.70 21.46
N ILE A 190 3.20 7.37 21.32
CA ILE A 190 1.95 6.61 21.16
C ILE A 190 1.11 6.57 22.44
N LYS A 191 1.73 6.74 23.61
CA LYS A 191 1.03 6.68 24.90
C LYS A 191 0.24 7.96 25.18
N SER A 192 0.86 9.11 24.91
CA SER A 192 0.28 10.42 25.22
C SER A 192 -0.40 11.10 24.04
N GLY A 193 -0.08 10.72 22.80
CA GLY A 193 -0.47 11.47 21.59
C GLY A 193 0.32 12.78 21.40
N THR A 194 1.38 13.00 22.18
CA THR A 194 2.20 14.21 22.03
C THR A 194 3.04 14.14 20.77
N VAL A 195 2.97 15.18 19.93
CA VAL A 195 3.89 15.35 18.79
C VAL A 195 5.26 15.70 19.34
N VAL A 196 6.20 14.75 19.24
CA VAL A 196 7.59 14.92 19.71
C VAL A 196 8.33 15.91 18.84
N TRP A 197 8.14 15.80 17.53
CA TRP A 197 8.60 16.74 16.52
C TRP A 197 7.77 16.63 15.24
N SER A 198 7.78 17.68 14.45
CA SER A 198 7.18 17.76 13.13
C SER A 198 8.18 18.35 12.15
N TYR A 199 8.23 17.80 10.92
CA TYR A 199 9.02 18.31 9.81
C TYR A 199 8.08 18.76 8.69
N ASP A 200 8.22 19.99 8.22
CA ASP A 200 7.38 20.67 7.22
C ASP A 200 8.11 21.02 5.92
N GLY A 201 9.34 20.52 5.75
CA GLY A 201 10.17 20.76 4.56
C GLY A 201 9.78 19.92 3.33
N VAL A 202 8.56 19.34 3.27
CA VAL A 202 8.09 18.49 2.17
C VAL A 202 7.15 19.28 1.27
N GLU A 203 7.40 19.27 -0.05
CA GLU A 203 6.58 19.98 -1.03
C GLU A 203 5.41 19.16 -1.59
N GLY A 204 5.32 17.87 -1.25
CA GLY A 204 4.28 16.94 -1.68
C GLY A 204 3.65 16.18 -0.52
N TYR A 205 2.51 15.57 -0.75
CA TYR A 205 1.89 14.72 0.26
C TYR A 205 2.64 13.40 0.44
N ILE A 206 2.51 12.79 1.63
CA ILE A 206 3.26 11.62 2.06
C ILE A 206 2.28 10.47 2.31
N GLU A 207 2.39 9.41 1.51
CA GLU A 207 1.54 8.21 1.59
C GLU A 207 2.32 6.94 1.93
N THR A 208 3.65 6.98 1.84
CA THR A 208 4.53 5.83 2.06
C THR A 208 4.46 5.31 3.50
N LYS A 209 4.91 4.08 3.69
CA LYS A 209 5.23 3.54 5.01
C LYS A 209 6.66 3.95 5.38
N PRO A 210 6.86 4.72 6.46
CA PRO A 210 8.19 5.15 6.87
C PRO A 210 9.06 3.98 7.32
N LEU A 211 10.35 4.03 6.98
CA LEU A 211 11.37 3.11 7.46
C LEU A 211 12.13 3.75 8.63
N VAL A 212 12.25 3.05 9.75
CA VAL A 212 13.17 3.42 10.83
C VAL A 212 14.42 2.54 10.76
N TYR A 213 15.56 3.16 10.46
CA TYR A 213 16.84 2.48 10.33
C TYR A 213 17.96 3.24 11.05
N ASN A 214 18.62 2.59 12.00
CA ASN A 214 19.63 3.22 12.86
C ASN A 214 19.09 4.49 13.53
N ASN A 215 19.69 5.65 13.24
CA ASN A 215 19.27 6.96 13.74
C ASN A 215 18.34 7.71 12.78
N LEU A 216 17.94 7.09 11.67
CA LEU A 216 17.15 7.72 10.62
C LEU A 216 15.70 7.25 10.64
N VAL A 217 14.81 8.12 10.18
CA VAL A 217 13.51 7.79 9.64
C VAL A 217 13.48 8.22 8.17
N ILE A 218 13.10 7.30 7.28
CA ILE A 218 13.23 7.46 5.82
C ILE A 218 11.83 7.28 5.21
N PHE A 219 11.43 8.21 4.33
CA PHE A 219 10.15 8.18 3.66
C PHE A 219 10.20 8.89 2.31
N GLY A 220 9.34 8.49 1.38
CA GLY A 220 9.15 9.16 0.10
C GLY A 220 7.96 10.09 0.10
N ALA A 221 7.96 11.10 -0.77
CA ALA A 221 6.85 12.04 -0.94
C ALA A 221 6.56 12.32 -2.42
N TRP A 222 5.36 12.85 -2.69
CA TRP A 222 4.92 13.21 -4.05
C TRP A 222 5.54 14.52 -4.59
N ASP A 223 6.73 14.84 -4.14
CA ASP A 223 7.59 15.93 -4.62
C ASP A 223 8.89 15.43 -5.26
N LYS A 224 8.94 14.15 -5.62
CA LYS A 224 10.06 13.45 -6.27
C LYS A 224 11.14 12.96 -5.29
N ASN A 225 11.10 13.35 -4.02
CA ASN A 225 12.17 13.11 -3.08
C ASN A 225 11.92 11.90 -2.18
N LEU A 226 13.03 11.26 -1.80
CA LEU A 226 13.14 10.40 -0.64
C LEU A 226 13.89 11.20 0.43
N TYR A 227 13.33 11.26 1.62
CA TYR A 227 13.85 12.01 2.76
C TYR A 227 14.42 11.08 3.81
N ALA A 228 15.50 11.48 4.45
CA ALA A 228 15.98 10.90 5.70
C ALA A 228 16.12 11.98 6.76
N LEU A 229 15.42 11.80 7.85
CA LEU A 229 15.46 12.68 8.99
C LEU A 229 16.13 11.97 10.17
N ASP A 230 16.81 12.73 11.03
CA ASP A 230 17.23 12.23 12.34
C ASP A 230 15.99 11.88 13.17
N LYS A 231 15.87 10.63 13.59
CA LYS A 231 14.66 10.11 14.24
C LYS A 231 14.35 10.73 15.61
N LYS A 232 15.34 11.37 16.26
CA LYS A 232 15.17 12.00 17.58
C LYS A 232 14.74 13.46 17.45
N THR A 233 15.29 14.16 16.48
CA THR A 233 15.14 15.62 16.36
C THR A 233 14.24 16.05 15.21
N GLY A 234 13.96 15.17 14.24
CA GLY A 234 13.23 15.51 13.02
C GLY A 234 14.04 16.36 12.03
N LYS A 235 15.31 16.63 12.28
CA LYS A 235 16.15 17.41 11.36
C LYS A 235 16.47 16.58 10.12
N GLU A 236 16.42 17.23 8.94
CA GLU A 236 16.85 16.61 7.68
C GLU A 236 18.35 16.26 7.75
N VAL A 237 18.67 15.01 7.40
CA VAL A 237 20.05 14.52 7.28
C VAL A 237 20.45 14.52 5.82
N TRP A 238 19.57 14.00 4.96
CA TRP A 238 19.73 14.06 3.52
C TRP A 238 18.39 13.95 2.80
N LYS A 239 18.39 14.41 1.55
CA LYS A 239 17.32 14.27 0.59
C LYS A 239 17.88 13.70 -0.70
N TRP A 240 17.23 12.64 -1.22
CA TRP A 240 17.65 11.98 -2.44
C TRP A 240 16.60 12.18 -3.54
N HIS A 241 17.09 12.47 -4.74
CA HIS A 241 16.29 12.45 -5.95
C HIS A 241 17.21 12.12 -7.13
N GLU A 242 16.82 11.12 -7.92
CA GLU A 242 17.42 10.81 -9.22
C GLU A 242 16.35 10.41 -10.23
N GLY A 243 16.69 10.54 -11.51
CA GLY A 243 15.84 10.15 -12.62
C GLY A 243 15.01 11.29 -13.19
N LYS A 244 13.85 10.95 -13.75
CA LYS A 244 13.00 11.91 -14.47
C LYS A 244 12.38 12.94 -13.54
N PRO A 245 12.26 14.21 -13.97
CA PRO A 245 11.81 15.30 -13.11
C PRO A 245 10.29 15.35 -12.86
N GLY A 246 9.49 14.42 -13.39
CA GLY A 246 8.03 14.40 -13.23
C GLY A 246 7.57 13.90 -11.87
N ARG A 247 6.50 14.47 -11.30
CA ARG A 247 5.90 14.00 -10.03
C ARG A 247 5.48 12.54 -10.05
N PHE A 248 5.10 11.99 -11.21
CA PHE A 248 4.76 10.58 -11.37
C PHE A 248 5.93 9.61 -11.12
N TYR A 249 7.15 10.13 -11.05
CA TYR A 249 8.36 9.36 -10.74
C TYR A 249 8.81 9.52 -9.29
N SER A 250 7.94 10.04 -8.43
CA SER A 250 8.22 10.22 -6.99
C SER A 250 8.35 8.89 -6.26
N ALA A 251 9.22 8.84 -5.26
CA ALA A 251 9.35 7.71 -4.34
C ALA A 251 8.18 7.58 -3.33
N ALA A 252 7.03 8.17 -3.65
CA ALA A 252 5.90 8.33 -2.74
C ALA A 252 5.16 7.04 -2.40
N ALA A 253 5.11 6.08 -3.31
CA ALA A 253 4.46 4.78 -3.10
C ALA A 253 5.44 3.69 -2.64
N VAL A 254 6.72 4.00 -2.55
CA VAL A 254 7.77 3.04 -2.16
C VAL A 254 7.78 2.85 -0.65
N TRP A 255 7.82 1.60 -0.20
CA TRP A 255 8.16 1.26 1.18
C TRP A 255 9.66 0.92 1.23
N PRO A 256 10.52 1.85 1.62
CA PRO A 256 11.96 1.60 1.61
C PRO A 256 12.34 0.51 2.61
N VAL A 257 13.39 -0.26 2.29
CA VAL A 257 14.01 -1.21 3.23
C VAL A 257 15.49 -0.87 3.37
N ALA A 258 16.12 -1.28 4.48
CA ALA A 258 17.52 -0.99 4.70
C ALA A 258 18.28 -2.11 5.41
N ALA A 259 19.50 -2.34 4.95
CA ALA A 259 20.44 -3.27 5.55
C ALA A 259 21.88 -2.86 5.19
N ASN A 260 22.85 -3.28 5.99
CA ASN A 260 24.29 -3.17 5.68
C ASN A 260 24.73 -1.74 5.30
N GLY A 261 24.19 -0.71 5.96
CA GLY A 261 24.48 0.69 5.66
C GLY A 261 23.82 1.23 4.38
N LYS A 262 22.91 0.50 3.78
CA LYS A 262 22.26 0.85 2.51
C LYS A 262 20.74 0.91 2.66
N VAL A 263 20.10 1.79 1.90
CA VAL A 263 18.65 1.90 1.69
C VAL A 263 18.33 1.40 0.29
N PHE A 264 17.29 0.60 0.16
CA PHE A 264 16.84 0.05 -1.11
C PHE A 264 15.43 0.52 -1.43
N ILE A 265 15.21 0.96 -2.67
CA ILE A 265 13.91 1.35 -3.21
C ILE A 265 13.73 0.80 -4.61
N ALA A 266 12.48 0.56 -4.99
CA ALA A 266 12.08 0.30 -6.37
C ALA A 266 11.20 1.46 -6.83
N ASP A 267 11.75 2.39 -7.59
CA ASP A 267 11.07 3.62 -7.98
C ASP A 267 10.12 3.44 -9.18
N PRO A 268 9.17 4.37 -9.42
CA PRO A 268 8.24 4.31 -10.55
C PRO A 268 8.91 4.37 -11.93
N GLU A 269 10.18 4.76 -12.02
CA GLU A 269 11.00 4.72 -13.24
C GLU A 269 11.45 3.30 -13.62
N ARG A 270 10.97 2.29 -12.87
CA ARG A 270 11.30 0.86 -13.03
C ARG A 270 12.75 0.53 -12.68
N ALA A 271 13.35 1.32 -11.80
CA ALA A 271 14.70 1.11 -11.33
C ALA A 271 14.71 0.56 -9.91
N LEU A 272 15.54 -0.45 -9.69
CA LEU A 272 15.98 -0.85 -8.36
C LEU A 272 17.19 0.01 -8.01
N THR A 273 17.10 0.71 -6.90
CA THR A 273 18.09 1.72 -6.50
C THR A 273 18.59 1.44 -5.10
N THR A 274 19.89 1.52 -4.91
CA THR A 274 20.57 1.41 -3.63
C THR A 274 21.23 2.73 -3.30
N ILE A 275 20.97 3.21 -2.09
CA ILE A 275 21.41 4.52 -1.59
C ILE A 275 22.23 4.26 -0.32
N ASP A 276 23.37 4.93 -0.17
CA ASP A 276 24.12 4.93 1.09
C ASP A 276 23.29 5.59 2.19
N ALA A 277 23.05 4.86 3.26
CA ALA A 277 22.14 5.30 4.33
C ALA A 277 22.67 6.52 5.11
N SER A 278 23.98 6.74 5.14
CA SER A 278 24.59 7.83 5.88
C SER A 278 24.65 9.15 5.09
N THR A 279 24.82 9.05 3.76
CA THR A 279 25.09 10.20 2.91
C THR A 279 23.95 10.55 1.95
N GLY A 280 23.01 9.61 1.71
CA GLY A 280 21.96 9.76 0.69
C GLY A 280 22.48 9.64 -0.75
N LYS A 281 23.73 9.25 -0.97
CA LYS A 281 24.29 9.09 -2.32
C LYS A 281 23.90 7.74 -2.91
N THR A 282 23.59 7.72 -4.21
CA THR A 282 23.34 6.48 -4.95
C THR A 282 24.62 5.63 -4.96
N VAL A 283 24.50 4.38 -4.53
CA VAL A 283 25.57 3.37 -4.63
C VAL A 283 25.49 2.68 -5.99
N TRP A 284 24.28 2.25 -6.38
CA TRP A 284 23.99 1.72 -7.71
C TRP A 284 22.51 1.84 -8.04
N ARG A 285 22.19 1.85 -9.33
CA ARG A 285 20.84 1.91 -9.87
C ARG A 285 20.76 1.07 -11.14
N THR A 286 19.75 0.19 -11.24
CA THR A 286 19.56 -0.69 -12.40
C THR A 286 18.11 -0.74 -12.85
N LYS A 287 17.88 -0.80 -14.15
CA LYS A 287 16.58 -1.03 -14.79
C LYS A 287 16.47 -2.41 -15.43
N GLU A 288 17.47 -3.25 -15.25
CA GLU A 288 17.57 -4.58 -15.90
C GLU A 288 16.32 -5.43 -15.70
N SER A 289 15.77 -5.46 -14.49
CA SER A 289 14.62 -6.29 -14.15
C SER A 289 13.27 -5.55 -14.24
N MET A 290 13.26 -4.28 -14.61
CA MET A 290 12.04 -3.47 -14.76
C MET A 290 11.08 -3.59 -13.56
N VAL A 291 11.61 -3.47 -12.35
CA VAL A 291 10.85 -3.49 -11.09
C VAL A 291 10.05 -2.21 -10.90
N ARG A 292 8.99 -2.24 -10.10
CA ARG A 292 8.22 -1.04 -9.81
C ARG A 292 7.60 -1.06 -8.42
N GLU A 293 7.90 -0.06 -7.63
CA GLU A 293 7.27 0.29 -6.35
C GLU A 293 7.24 -0.81 -5.28
N THR A 294 7.92 -1.94 -5.52
CA THR A 294 7.95 -3.06 -4.57
C THR A 294 9.38 -3.43 -4.23
N VAL A 295 9.69 -3.47 -2.96
CA VAL A 295 10.94 -4.00 -2.44
C VAL A 295 10.71 -4.65 -1.07
N GLY A 296 11.29 -5.82 -0.87
CA GLY A 296 11.32 -6.56 0.38
C GLY A 296 12.76 -6.86 0.79
N LEU A 297 12.98 -7.15 2.05
CA LEU A 297 14.28 -7.48 2.62
C LEU A 297 14.21 -8.86 3.27
N SER A 298 15.26 -9.68 3.09
CA SER A 298 15.39 -10.96 3.77
C SER A 298 15.59 -10.79 5.28
N GLU A 299 15.15 -11.78 6.05
CA GLU A 299 15.32 -11.79 7.52
C GLU A 299 16.79 -11.74 7.92
N ASP A 300 17.67 -12.39 7.15
CA ASP A 300 19.14 -12.36 7.34
C ASP A 300 19.82 -11.09 6.81
N LYS A 301 19.05 -10.18 6.18
CA LYS A 301 19.51 -8.90 5.61
C LYS A 301 20.55 -9.02 4.50
N ARG A 302 20.59 -10.15 3.80
CA ARG A 302 21.55 -10.43 2.73
C ARG A 302 20.96 -10.30 1.34
N ARG A 303 19.61 -10.30 1.22
CA ARG A 303 18.87 -10.29 -0.05
C ARG A 303 17.76 -9.26 -0.04
N ILE A 304 17.49 -8.70 -1.19
CA ILE A 304 16.30 -7.88 -1.46
C ILE A 304 15.48 -8.53 -2.57
N TYR A 305 14.18 -8.41 -2.47
CA TYR A 305 13.20 -8.97 -3.39
C TYR A 305 12.38 -7.88 -4.03
N SER A 306 12.05 -8.00 -5.31
CA SER A 306 11.15 -7.06 -5.98
C SER A 306 10.31 -7.77 -7.02
N LYS A 307 9.05 -7.35 -7.17
CA LYS A 307 8.22 -7.79 -8.30
C LYS A 307 8.62 -7.03 -9.56
N THR A 308 8.73 -7.73 -10.66
CA THR A 308 8.83 -7.11 -11.99
C THR A 308 7.45 -6.70 -12.47
N MET A 309 7.38 -5.92 -13.56
CA MET A 309 6.10 -5.56 -14.17
C MET A 309 5.44 -6.72 -14.92
N ASN A 310 6.15 -7.82 -15.15
CA ASN A 310 5.64 -8.99 -15.87
C ASN A 310 6.07 -10.29 -15.18
N ASP A 311 5.11 -11.03 -14.67
CA ASP A 311 5.19 -12.42 -14.24
C ASP A 311 6.20 -12.81 -13.16
N SER A 312 7.20 -11.98 -12.84
CA SER A 312 8.38 -12.47 -12.11
C SER A 312 8.64 -11.71 -10.81
N VAL A 313 9.32 -12.40 -9.90
CA VAL A 313 10.00 -11.84 -8.74
C VAL A 313 11.49 -12.00 -8.94
N VAL A 314 12.26 -10.97 -8.59
CA VAL A 314 13.73 -10.98 -8.66
C VAL A 314 14.33 -10.80 -7.28
N CYS A 315 15.47 -11.45 -7.09
CA CYS A 315 16.29 -11.34 -5.89
C CYS A 315 17.65 -10.77 -6.25
N TYR A 316 18.05 -9.76 -5.49
CA TYR A 316 19.40 -9.17 -5.57
C TYR A 316 20.11 -9.24 -4.23
N SER A 317 21.43 -9.18 -4.27
CA SER A 317 22.27 -9.09 -3.08
C SER A 317 22.07 -7.72 -2.38
N ALA A 318 21.85 -7.76 -1.06
CA ALA A 318 21.82 -6.57 -0.23
C ALA A 318 23.21 -6.19 0.31
N THR A 319 24.26 -7.00 0.02
CA THR A 319 25.60 -6.84 0.59
C THR A 319 26.57 -6.17 -0.37
N THR A 320 26.40 -6.36 -1.68
CA THR A 320 27.31 -5.83 -2.72
C THR A 320 27.11 -4.35 -3.00
N ASN A 321 28.11 -3.70 -3.59
CA ASN A 321 28.08 -2.32 -4.04
C ASN A 321 27.81 -2.20 -5.57
N PHE A 322 27.31 -3.26 -6.18
CA PHE A 322 26.87 -3.34 -7.56
C PHE A 322 25.60 -4.20 -7.64
N PRO A 323 24.77 -4.09 -8.69
CA PRO A 323 23.53 -4.84 -8.80
C PRO A 323 23.80 -6.32 -9.13
N GLU A 324 23.97 -7.13 -8.10
CA GLU A 324 24.17 -8.58 -8.21
C GLU A 324 22.83 -9.30 -8.12
N LYS A 325 22.34 -9.80 -9.27
CA LYS A 325 21.11 -10.61 -9.31
C LYS A 325 21.43 -12.05 -8.89
N ILE A 326 20.75 -12.55 -7.87
CA ILE A 326 20.92 -13.90 -7.34
C ILE A 326 20.02 -14.89 -8.09
N TRP A 327 18.72 -14.55 -8.22
CA TRP A 327 17.76 -15.33 -8.97
C TRP A 327 16.62 -14.48 -9.52
N ALA A 328 15.91 -15.03 -10.51
CA ALA A 328 14.64 -14.53 -11.01
C ALA A 328 13.68 -15.72 -11.11
N SER A 329 12.44 -15.53 -10.67
CA SER A 329 11.41 -16.57 -10.64
C SER A 329 10.16 -16.11 -11.39
N ASN A 330 9.75 -16.85 -12.42
CA ASN A 330 8.47 -16.62 -13.08
C ASN A 330 7.35 -17.22 -12.23
N VAL A 331 6.44 -16.37 -11.76
CA VAL A 331 5.28 -16.74 -10.95
C VAL A 331 4.01 -16.88 -11.81
N GLY A 332 3.99 -16.26 -12.99
CA GLY A 332 2.87 -16.32 -13.92
C GLY A 332 1.67 -15.46 -13.53
N PHE A 333 1.89 -14.27 -12.95
CA PHE A 333 0.80 -13.36 -12.52
C PHE A 333 0.39 -12.32 -13.59
N GLY A 334 1.08 -12.30 -14.72
CA GLY A 334 0.83 -11.34 -15.80
C GLY A 334 1.41 -9.95 -15.52
N TYR A 335 0.84 -8.95 -16.18
CA TYR A 335 1.22 -7.56 -15.94
C TYR A 335 0.81 -7.10 -14.54
N GLU A 336 1.78 -6.63 -13.77
CA GLU A 336 1.62 -6.29 -12.36
C GLU A 336 2.30 -4.95 -12.03
N HIS A 337 1.63 -4.09 -11.24
CA HIS A 337 2.22 -2.86 -10.72
C HIS A 337 1.59 -2.44 -9.39
N ALA A 338 0.94 -3.37 -8.69
CA ALA A 338 0.40 -3.08 -7.35
C ALA A 338 1.52 -2.94 -6.32
N PRO A 339 1.48 -1.92 -5.45
CA PRO A 339 2.50 -1.67 -4.44
C PRO A 339 2.33 -2.59 -3.22
N SER A 340 2.27 -3.91 -3.44
CA SER A 340 2.30 -4.93 -2.38
C SER A 340 3.71 -5.50 -2.27
N MET A 341 4.35 -5.29 -1.12
CA MET A 341 5.76 -5.60 -0.90
C MET A 341 5.97 -7.11 -0.71
N PRO A 342 7.01 -7.73 -1.31
CA PRO A 342 7.46 -9.05 -0.93
C PRO A 342 7.93 -9.07 0.52
N VAL A 343 7.54 -10.07 1.31
CA VAL A 343 7.92 -10.20 2.72
C VAL A 343 8.48 -11.58 2.97
N GLU A 344 9.72 -11.68 3.44
CA GLU A 344 10.31 -12.96 3.84
C GLU A 344 9.94 -13.31 5.28
N LYS A 345 9.61 -14.57 5.49
CA LYS A 345 9.43 -15.16 6.82
C LYS A 345 9.88 -16.62 6.83
N GLU A 346 10.85 -16.95 7.70
CA GLU A 346 11.34 -18.33 7.88
C GLU A 346 11.72 -19.02 6.57
N GLY A 347 12.44 -18.29 5.68
CA GLY A 347 12.93 -18.79 4.40
C GLY A 347 11.89 -18.85 3.27
N VAL A 348 10.71 -18.29 3.46
CA VAL A 348 9.67 -18.15 2.43
C VAL A 348 9.43 -16.68 2.11
N VAL A 349 9.51 -16.30 0.84
CA VAL A 349 9.13 -14.98 0.33
C VAL A 349 7.65 -14.99 -0.04
N PHE A 350 6.85 -14.27 0.70
CA PHE A 350 5.42 -14.09 0.46
C PHE A 350 5.19 -12.89 -0.46
N GLY A 351 4.36 -13.07 -1.47
CA GLY A 351 3.96 -12.01 -2.38
C GLY A 351 2.49 -12.06 -2.75
N SER A 352 1.96 -10.94 -3.20
CA SER A 352 0.56 -10.77 -3.60
C SER A 352 0.43 -9.90 -4.85
N THR A 353 -0.73 -9.95 -5.50
CA THR A 353 -0.97 -9.32 -6.78
C THR A 353 -2.28 -8.50 -6.81
N LYS A 354 -2.41 -7.69 -7.85
CA LYS A 354 -3.65 -6.92 -8.11
C LYS A 354 -4.86 -7.78 -8.45
N ASN A 355 -4.66 -9.05 -8.83
CA ASN A 355 -5.70 -9.95 -9.31
C ASN A 355 -6.07 -11.04 -8.28
N GLY A 356 -5.80 -10.83 -7.00
CA GLY A 356 -6.20 -11.76 -5.94
C GLY A 356 -5.33 -13.02 -5.81
N LEU A 357 -4.19 -13.09 -6.49
CA LEU A 357 -3.22 -14.17 -6.34
C LEU A 357 -2.23 -13.86 -5.24
N MET A 358 -2.00 -14.80 -4.35
CA MET A 358 -0.92 -14.85 -3.38
C MET A 358 0.02 -16.00 -3.72
N PHE A 359 1.29 -15.87 -3.35
CA PHE A 359 2.29 -16.89 -3.62
C PHE A 359 3.40 -16.91 -2.57
N GLY A 360 4.05 -18.06 -2.44
CA GLY A 360 5.25 -18.24 -1.65
C GLY A 360 6.39 -18.78 -2.49
N LEU A 361 7.57 -18.18 -2.35
CA LEU A 361 8.80 -18.62 -3.01
C LEU A 361 9.83 -19.06 -1.98
N ASP A 362 10.63 -20.05 -2.31
CA ASP A 362 11.84 -20.36 -1.54
C ASP A 362 12.81 -19.17 -1.61
N ALA A 363 13.22 -18.65 -0.46
CA ALA A 363 14.02 -17.42 -0.37
C ALA A 363 15.43 -17.55 -0.97
N LEU A 364 15.99 -18.76 -1.03
CA LEU A 364 17.34 -19.01 -1.53
C LEU A 364 17.36 -19.25 -3.05
N THR A 365 16.37 -19.98 -3.57
CA THR A 365 16.35 -20.46 -4.95
C THR A 365 15.35 -19.75 -5.85
N GLY A 366 14.37 -19.06 -5.27
CA GLY A 366 13.24 -18.50 -5.99
C GLY A 366 12.20 -19.52 -6.45
N LYS A 367 12.34 -20.82 -6.11
CA LYS A 367 11.37 -21.86 -6.48
C LYS A 367 9.99 -21.52 -5.95
N VAL A 368 8.96 -21.58 -6.80
CA VAL A 368 7.56 -21.44 -6.38
C VAL A 368 7.20 -22.64 -5.48
N LEU A 369 6.84 -22.33 -4.23
CA LEU A 369 6.44 -23.34 -3.25
C LEU A 369 4.92 -23.54 -3.26
N TRP A 370 4.17 -22.45 -3.44
CA TRP A 370 2.72 -22.47 -3.48
C TRP A 370 2.15 -21.21 -4.14
N LYS A 371 0.92 -21.33 -4.61
CA LYS A 371 0.07 -20.23 -5.06
C LYS A 371 -1.33 -20.41 -4.49
N HIS A 372 -2.04 -19.32 -4.25
CA HIS A 372 -3.43 -19.36 -3.80
C HIS A 372 -4.19 -18.11 -4.24
N LYS A 373 -5.39 -18.29 -4.74
CA LYS A 373 -6.25 -17.21 -5.24
C LYS A 373 -7.50 -17.08 -4.37
N VAL A 374 -7.79 -15.85 -3.92
CA VAL A 374 -8.96 -15.55 -3.05
C VAL A 374 -10.03 -14.72 -3.73
N GLY A 375 -9.79 -14.22 -4.94
CA GLY A 375 -10.71 -13.36 -5.69
C GLY A 375 -10.04 -12.73 -6.89
N ASN A 376 -10.61 -11.62 -7.39
CA ASN A 376 -10.02 -10.79 -8.45
C ASN A 376 -9.60 -9.40 -7.95
N SER A 377 -9.71 -9.15 -6.65
CA SER A 377 -9.36 -7.87 -6.03
C SER A 377 -7.88 -7.81 -5.70
N LEU A 378 -7.33 -6.59 -5.70
CA LEU A 378 -5.97 -6.35 -5.28
C LEU A 378 -5.76 -6.79 -3.83
N ILE A 379 -4.71 -7.56 -3.57
CA ILE A 379 -4.28 -7.92 -2.23
C ILE A 379 -3.14 -7.01 -1.80
N SER A 380 -3.29 -6.40 -0.63
CA SER A 380 -2.29 -5.54 -0.01
C SER A 380 -1.03 -6.32 0.41
N THR A 381 -0.04 -5.64 0.95
CA THR A 381 1.16 -6.31 1.49
C THR A 381 0.77 -7.33 2.54
N LEU A 382 1.23 -8.56 2.35
CA LEU A 382 0.96 -9.69 3.23
C LEU A 382 1.68 -9.52 4.58
N VAL A 383 1.11 -10.11 5.64
CA VAL A 383 1.73 -10.13 6.98
C VAL A 383 1.92 -11.59 7.40
N PRO A 384 3.05 -12.20 7.03
CA PRO A 384 3.38 -13.56 7.47
C PRO A 384 3.62 -13.60 8.98
N LEU A 385 2.93 -14.51 9.66
CA LEU A 385 3.13 -14.80 11.09
C LEU A 385 4.20 -15.88 11.29
N SER A 386 4.29 -16.80 10.34
CA SER A 386 5.30 -17.85 10.17
C SER A 386 5.34 -18.28 8.72
N LYS A 387 6.24 -19.18 8.33
CA LYS A 387 6.21 -19.78 6.97
C LYS A 387 4.89 -20.51 6.65
N ASN A 388 4.15 -20.92 7.70
CA ASN A 388 2.90 -21.67 7.59
C ASN A 388 1.63 -20.82 7.71
N LYS A 389 1.72 -19.53 8.10
CA LYS A 389 0.56 -18.68 8.37
C LYS A 389 0.77 -17.26 7.87
N CYS A 390 -0.20 -16.74 7.14
CA CYS A 390 -0.10 -15.40 6.57
C CYS A 390 -1.45 -14.67 6.61
N LEU A 391 -1.47 -13.47 7.20
CA LEU A 391 -2.62 -12.57 7.16
C LEU A 391 -2.63 -11.78 5.85
N PHE A 392 -3.83 -11.53 5.33
CA PHE A 392 -4.03 -10.71 4.13
C PHE A 392 -5.28 -9.85 4.23
N THR A 393 -5.30 -8.78 3.44
CA THR A 393 -6.48 -7.97 3.13
C THR A 393 -6.56 -7.75 1.62
N ALA A 394 -7.76 -7.59 1.10
CA ALA A 394 -7.99 -7.30 -0.31
C ALA A 394 -8.97 -6.14 -0.49
N THR A 395 -8.85 -5.42 -1.61
CA THR A 395 -9.72 -4.27 -1.92
C THR A 395 -11.19 -4.65 -2.10
N GLY A 396 -11.52 -5.93 -2.28
CA GLY A 396 -12.89 -6.43 -2.24
C GLY A 396 -13.51 -6.52 -0.83
N GLY A 397 -12.76 -6.12 0.20
CA GLY A 397 -13.19 -6.15 1.60
C GLY A 397 -12.87 -7.45 2.32
N GLU A 398 -12.13 -8.36 1.70
CA GLU A 398 -11.70 -9.61 2.30
C GLU A 398 -10.58 -9.37 3.33
N ILE A 399 -10.68 -10.07 4.47
CA ILE A 399 -9.68 -10.16 5.53
C ILE A 399 -9.54 -11.63 5.87
N GLY A 400 -8.34 -12.19 5.83
CA GLY A 400 -8.18 -13.62 6.05
C GLY A 400 -6.83 -14.03 6.61
N LEU A 401 -6.78 -15.27 7.06
CA LEU A 401 -5.57 -15.99 7.45
C LEU A 401 -5.41 -17.22 6.57
N LEU A 402 -4.34 -17.23 5.78
CA LEU A 402 -3.90 -18.43 5.06
C LEU A 402 -3.13 -19.36 5.99
N VAL A 403 -3.32 -20.65 5.78
CA VAL A 403 -2.51 -21.73 6.35
C VAL A 403 -1.88 -22.53 5.22
N ILE A 404 -0.61 -22.81 5.36
CA ILE A 404 0.19 -23.59 4.41
C ILE A 404 0.68 -24.86 5.13
N ASP A 405 0.29 -26.04 4.63
CA ASP A 405 0.77 -27.32 5.14
C ASP A 405 1.87 -27.88 4.25
N TYR A 406 3.12 -27.74 4.63
CA TYR A 406 4.27 -28.28 3.89
C TYR A 406 4.49 -29.79 4.04
N LYS A 407 3.55 -30.50 4.72
CA LYS A 407 3.66 -31.97 4.90
C LYS A 407 2.90 -32.76 3.83
N ILE A 408 2.14 -32.09 2.98
CA ILE A 408 1.37 -32.69 1.88
C ILE A 408 2.23 -32.76 0.63
#